data_a7a487bbc0bad8fdb9caf572783bc58e
#
_entry.id   a7a487bbc0bad8fdb9caf572783bc58e
#
_cell.length_a   1.000
_cell.length_b   1.000
_cell.length_c   1.000
_cell.angle_alpha   90.00
_cell.angle_beta   90.00
_cell.angle_gamma   90.00
#
_symmetry.space_group_name_H-M   'P 1'
#
loop_
_entity.id
_entity.type
_entity.pdbx_description
1 polymer ?
#
loop_
_entity_poly.entity_id
_entity_poly.type
_entity_poly.pdbx_seq_one_letter_code
_entity_poly.pdbx_strand_id
1 'polypeptide(L)'
;PGAFERTVTISSGGKTFSTTGWKIGWVVAPAELIQAIAAVKQYLTYVNGAPLQPAIAVGLGLPDEFFSSAAATLRAKRDILSAGLASAGFTVGTPDAGYFVIADAAPLGVTDAAEFCRALPSLAGVVGVPVTAFVRPANRAQYSSLIRFAFCKRAELLEDAHDPEAHAAEED
;
A
#
# COMPACT_ATOMS: atom_id res chain seq x y z
N PRO A 1 6.71 -26.66 -8.08
CA PRO A 1 6.29 -27.48 -9.23
C PRO A 1 4.83 -27.91 -9.04
N GLY A 2 4.00 -27.92 -10.10
CA GLY A 2 2.61 -28.37 -10.05
C GLY A 2 1.62 -27.44 -9.35
N ALA A 3 2.02 -26.22 -9.00
CA ALA A 3 1.12 -25.26 -8.36
C ALA A 3 0.22 -24.54 -9.38
N PHE A 4 0.65 -24.35 -10.61
CA PHE A 4 -0.09 -23.60 -11.63
C PHE A 4 -1.48 -24.21 -11.88
N GLU A 5 -1.58 -25.55 -11.93
CA GLU A 5 -2.82 -26.29 -12.22
C GLU A 5 -3.96 -26.01 -11.22
N ARG A 6 -3.63 -25.46 -10.06
CA ARG A 6 -4.59 -25.16 -8.96
C ARG A 6 -4.45 -23.71 -8.44
N THR A 7 -3.81 -22.86 -9.20
CA THR A 7 -3.56 -21.47 -8.78
C THR A 7 -4.24 -20.48 -9.74
N VAL A 8 -4.93 -19.53 -9.15
CA VAL A 8 -5.47 -18.35 -9.83
C VAL A 8 -4.66 -17.15 -9.37
N THR A 9 -3.85 -16.59 -10.27
CA THR A 9 -3.10 -15.36 -10.00
C THR A 9 -3.91 -14.16 -10.47
N ILE A 10 -4.22 -13.26 -9.56
CA ILE A 10 -4.99 -12.04 -9.84
C ILE A 10 -4.08 -10.83 -9.64
N SER A 11 -4.05 -9.93 -10.60
CA SER A 11 -3.26 -8.70 -10.52
C SER A 11 -4.01 -7.50 -11.08
N SER A 12 -3.47 -6.30 -10.92
CA SER A 12 -4.11 -5.05 -11.29
C SER A 12 -3.09 -4.02 -11.80
N GLY A 13 -3.45 -3.30 -12.86
CA GLY A 13 -2.64 -2.21 -13.41
C GLY A 13 -2.67 -0.94 -12.56
N GLY A 14 -3.66 -0.80 -11.68
CA GLY A 14 -3.96 0.46 -10.99
C GLY A 14 -2.81 1.04 -10.17
N LYS A 15 -2.03 0.20 -9.49
CA LYS A 15 -0.88 0.65 -8.71
C LYS A 15 0.41 0.64 -9.52
N THR A 16 0.62 -0.40 -10.34
CA THR A 16 1.81 -0.54 -11.19
C THR A 16 2.00 0.64 -12.14
N PHE A 17 0.90 1.14 -12.71
CA PHE A 17 0.92 2.22 -13.70
C PHE A 17 0.32 3.54 -13.19
N SER A 18 0.10 3.69 -11.89
CA SER A 18 -0.54 4.87 -11.28
C SER A 18 -1.93 5.21 -11.87
N THR A 19 -2.65 4.19 -12.33
CA THR A 19 -3.96 4.29 -13.00
C THR A 19 -5.09 3.73 -12.15
N THR A 20 -5.08 3.99 -10.86
CA THR A 20 -6.02 3.40 -9.88
C THR A 20 -7.49 3.59 -10.25
N GLY A 21 -7.84 4.72 -10.89
CA GLY A 21 -9.19 5.03 -11.35
C GLY A 21 -9.67 4.16 -12.53
N TRP A 22 -8.76 3.58 -13.30
CA TRP A 22 -9.11 2.79 -14.49
C TRP A 22 -9.77 1.45 -14.17
N LYS A 23 -9.50 0.88 -12.99
CA LYS A 23 -10.10 -0.38 -12.52
C LYS A 23 -9.87 -1.56 -13.47
N ILE A 24 -8.67 -1.63 -14.08
CA ILE A 24 -8.27 -2.74 -14.96
C ILE A 24 -7.34 -3.68 -14.20
N GLY A 25 -7.64 -4.96 -14.31
CA GLY A 25 -6.84 -6.05 -13.78
C GLY A 25 -6.89 -7.26 -14.70
N TRP A 26 -6.14 -8.29 -14.38
CA TRP A 26 -6.08 -9.53 -15.14
C TRP A 26 -5.98 -10.74 -14.24
N VAL A 27 -6.31 -11.89 -14.81
CA VAL A 27 -6.23 -13.19 -14.16
C VAL A 27 -5.38 -14.11 -15.02
N VAL A 28 -4.46 -14.84 -14.39
CA VAL A 28 -3.66 -15.90 -15.01
C VAL A 28 -3.94 -17.20 -14.27
N ALA A 29 -4.46 -18.20 -14.99
CA ALA A 29 -4.81 -19.51 -14.44
C ALA A 29 -4.91 -20.54 -15.57
N PRO A 30 -5.01 -21.85 -15.29
CA PRO A 30 -5.39 -22.87 -16.26
C PRO A 30 -6.71 -22.55 -16.98
N ALA A 31 -6.81 -22.99 -18.23
CA ALA A 31 -7.98 -22.68 -19.08
C ALA A 31 -9.32 -23.01 -18.47
N GLU A 32 -9.43 -24.13 -17.77
CA GLU A 32 -10.67 -24.56 -17.10
C GLU A 32 -11.10 -23.56 -16.01
N LEU A 33 -10.14 -23.07 -15.22
CA LEU A 33 -10.42 -22.08 -14.19
C LEU A 33 -10.77 -20.72 -14.81
N ILE A 34 -10.11 -20.32 -15.90
CA ILE A 34 -10.46 -19.10 -16.65
C ILE A 34 -11.88 -19.18 -17.19
N GLN A 35 -12.31 -20.31 -17.76
CA GLN A 35 -13.67 -20.50 -18.25
C GLN A 35 -14.71 -20.36 -17.13
N ALA A 36 -14.47 -20.97 -15.98
CA ALA A 36 -15.35 -20.85 -14.82
C ALA A 36 -15.46 -19.41 -14.32
N ILE A 37 -14.31 -18.69 -14.20
CA ILE A 37 -14.26 -17.28 -13.81
C ILE A 37 -15.02 -16.41 -14.81
N ALA A 38 -14.81 -16.62 -16.11
CA ALA A 38 -15.46 -15.86 -17.17
C ALA A 38 -16.99 -16.05 -17.16
N ALA A 39 -17.46 -17.28 -16.93
CA ALA A 39 -18.88 -17.57 -16.84
C ALA A 39 -19.56 -16.80 -15.68
N VAL A 40 -18.92 -16.73 -14.53
CA VAL A 40 -19.43 -15.96 -13.37
C VAL A 40 -19.32 -14.45 -13.62
N LYS A 41 -18.16 -13.99 -14.15
CA LYS A 41 -17.90 -12.57 -14.41
C LYS A 41 -18.90 -11.98 -15.39
N GLN A 42 -19.36 -12.73 -16.37
CA GLN A 42 -20.37 -12.29 -17.34
C GLN A 42 -21.63 -11.75 -16.66
N TYR A 43 -22.03 -12.32 -15.52
CA TYR A 43 -23.22 -11.93 -14.76
C TYR A 43 -22.93 -10.95 -13.61
N LEU A 44 -21.68 -10.82 -13.17
CA LEU A 44 -21.29 -9.89 -12.11
C LEU A 44 -20.99 -8.49 -12.63
N THR A 45 -20.10 -8.39 -13.62
CA THR A 45 -19.64 -7.09 -14.13
C THR A 45 -19.80 -6.95 -15.64
N TYR A 46 -20.08 -8.05 -16.34
CA TYR A 46 -20.17 -8.16 -17.80
C TYR A 46 -18.87 -7.66 -18.46
N VAL A 47 -18.76 -6.36 -18.74
CA VAL A 47 -17.59 -5.71 -19.27
C VAL A 47 -17.20 -4.52 -18.38
N ASN A 48 -15.91 -4.25 -18.25
CA ASN A 48 -15.39 -3.13 -17.48
C ASN A 48 -14.18 -2.53 -18.18
N GLY A 49 -14.17 -1.19 -18.36
CA GLY A 49 -13.03 -0.45 -18.84
C GLY A 49 -12.48 -0.92 -20.20
N ALA A 50 -13.33 -1.40 -21.10
CA ALA A 50 -12.89 -1.98 -22.38
C ALA A 50 -11.90 -1.09 -23.17
N PRO A 51 -12.04 0.25 -23.26
CA PRO A 51 -11.08 1.11 -23.94
C PRO A 51 -9.72 1.20 -23.23
N LEU A 52 -9.66 0.88 -21.94
CA LEU A 52 -8.45 0.98 -21.11
C LEU A 52 -7.65 -0.32 -21.06
N GLN A 53 -8.26 -1.45 -21.43
CA GLN A 53 -7.57 -2.76 -21.43
C GLN A 53 -6.38 -2.79 -22.38
N PRO A 54 -6.47 -2.32 -23.66
CA PRO A 54 -5.32 -2.26 -24.55
C PRO A 54 -4.20 -1.37 -24.01
N ALA A 55 -4.53 -0.27 -23.33
CA ALA A 55 -3.52 0.61 -22.73
C ALA A 55 -2.74 -0.09 -21.62
N ILE A 56 -3.42 -0.87 -20.76
CA ILE A 56 -2.73 -1.70 -19.76
C ILE A 56 -1.89 -2.80 -20.41
N ALA A 57 -2.35 -3.40 -21.51
CA ALA A 57 -1.56 -4.39 -22.26
C ALA A 57 -0.26 -3.77 -22.82
N VAL A 58 -0.30 -2.55 -23.34
CA VAL A 58 0.91 -1.79 -23.71
C VAL A 58 1.82 -1.59 -22.52
N GLY A 59 1.27 -1.18 -21.36
CA GLY A 59 2.02 -1.03 -20.12
C GLY A 59 2.74 -2.31 -19.69
N LEU A 60 2.08 -3.47 -19.82
CA LEU A 60 2.68 -4.76 -19.49
C LEU A 60 3.81 -5.18 -20.45
N GLY A 61 3.87 -4.60 -21.65
CA GLY A 61 4.95 -4.79 -22.63
C GLY A 61 6.12 -3.81 -22.46
N LEU A 62 6.13 -2.95 -21.46
CA LEU A 62 7.26 -2.05 -21.19
C LEU A 62 8.51 -2.85 -20.80
N PRO A 63 9.72 -2.31 -21.06
CA PRO A 63 10.98 -2.96 -20.66
C PRO A 63 11.05 -3.21 -19.16
N ASP A 64 11.76 -4.24 -18.73
CA ASP A 64 11.98 -4.61 -17.32
C ASP A 64 12.57 -3.46 -16.50
N GLU A 65 13.33 -2.57 -17.14
CA GLU A 65 13.91 -1.38 -16.52
C GLU A 65 12.83 -0.42 -15.96
N PHE A 66 11.67 -0.32 -16.61
CA PHE A 66 10.55 0.46 -16.09
C PHE A 66 10.11 -0.04 -14.71
N PHE A 67 9.97 -1.36 -14.57
CA PHE A 67 9.52 -1.97 -13.32
C PHE A 67 10.59 -1.94 -12.24
N SER A 68 11.84 -2.21 -12.61
CA SER A 68 12.97 -2.21 -11.67
C SER A 68 13.29 -0.81 -11.15
N SER A 69 13.20 0.22 -11.98
CA SER A 69 13.41 1.62 -11.55
C SER A 69 12.27 2.10 -10.63
N ALA A 70 11.02 1.72 -10.91
CA ALA A 70 9.90 2.01 -10.03
C ALA A 70 10.07 1.34 -8.66
N ALA A 71 10.52 0.08 -8.63
CA ALA A 71 10.81 -0.64 -7.39
C ALA A 71 11.97 0.00 -6.60
N ALA A 72 13.05 0.44 -7.29
CA ALA A 72 14.18 1.13 -6.67
C ALA A 72 13.75 2.47 -6.05
N THR A 73 12.92 3.24 -6.75
CA THR A 73 12.35 4.50 -6.25
C THR A 73 11.49 4.27 -4.99
N LEU A 74 10.64 3.26 -4.99
CA LEU A 74 9.83 2.93 -3.82
C LEU A 74 10.70 2.44 -2.65
N ARG A 75 11.77 1.71 -2.91
CA ARG A 75 12.73 1.26 -1.88
C ARG A 75 13.38 2.45 -1.17
N ALA A 76 13.88 3.43 -1.94
CA ALA A 76 14.46 4.65 -1.37
C ALA A 76 13.46 5.38 -0.47
N LYS A 77 12.21 5.56 -0.92
CA LYS A 77 11.14 6.20 -0.14
C LYS A 77 10.76 5.40 1.11
N ARG A 78 10.76 4.06 1.04
CA ARG A 78 10.58 3.19 2.18
C ARG A 78 11.65 3.46 3.24
N ASP A 79 12.91 3.54 2.81
CA ASP A 79 14.04 3.68 3.71
C ASP A 79 14.01 5.05 4.40
N ILE A 80 13.65 6.13 3.70
CA ILE A 80 13.41 7.47 4.28
C ILE A 80 12.32 7.39 5.36
N LEU A 81 11.13 6.90 5.03
CA LEU A 81 10.02 6.84 5.99
C LEU A 81 10.36 5.94 7.18
N SER A 82 10.98 4.78 6.93
CA SER A 82 11.33 3.85 8.02
C SER A 82 12.34 4.45 8.98
N ALA A 83 13.35 5.18 8.47
CA ALA A 83 14.33 5.88 9.29
C ALA A 83 13.68 7.00 10.12
N GLY A 84 12.81 7.81 9.51
CA GLY A 84 12.06 8.86 10.20
C GLY A 84 11.18 8.33 11.32
N LEU A 85 10.39 7.28 11.06
CA LEU A 85 9.56 6.64 12.08
C LEU A 85 10.39 6.06 13.23
N ALA A 86 11.52 5.42 12.91
CA ALA A 86 12.42 4.90 13.95
C ALA A 86 13.02 6.02 14.81
N SER A 87 13.40 7.14 14.20
CA SER A 87 13.91 8.33 14.90
C SER A 87 12.83 8.97 15.80
N ALA A 88 11.56 8.88 15.39
CA ALA A 88 10.41 9.34 16.17
C ALA A 88 10.02 8.37 17.31
N GLY A 89 10.74 7.26 17.48
CA GLY A 89 10.53 6.31 18.59
C GLY A 89 9.61 5.14 18.31
N PHE A 90 9.16 4.96 17.07
CA PHE A 90 8.40 3.77 16.67
C PHE A 90 9.31 2.54 16.52
N THR A 91 8.78 1.36 16.80
CA THR A 91 9.42 0.13 16.32
C THR A 91 8.93 -0.15 14.89
N VAL A 92 9.87 -0.23 13.94
CA VAL A 92 9.54 -0.31 12.51
C VAL A 92 9.95 -1.65 11.93
N GLY A 93 9.01 -2.35 11.30
CA GLY A 93 9.29 -3.52 10.46
C GLY A 93 9.70 -3.08 9.05
N THR A 94 10.68 -3.75 8.45
CA THR A 94 11.10 -3.49 7.07
C THR A 94 10.24 -4.31 6.11
N PRO A 95 9.36 -3.70 5.29
CA PRO A 95 8.58 -4.43 4.31
C PRO A 95 9.42 -4.82 3.09
N ASP A 96 9.25 -6.04 2.60
CA ASP A 96 9.91 -6.54 1.40
C ASP A 96 9.20 -6.13 0.10
N ALA A 97 7.93 -5.74 0.19
CA ALA A 97 7.10 -5.40 -0.98
C ALA A 97 6.00 -4.39 -0.63
N GLY A 98 5.34 -3.89 -1.68
CA GLY A 98 4.27 -2.91 -1.55
C GLY A 98 4.79 -1.49 -1.35
N TYR A 99 4.00 -0.64 -0.70
CA TYR A 99 4.32 0.77 -0.45
C TYR A 99 3.81 1.23 0.93
N PHE A 100 3.70 0.30 1.88
CA PHE A 100 3.29 0.57 3.25
C PHE A 100 4.34 0.05 4.23
N VAL A 101 4.57 0.82 5.29
CA VAL A 101 5.31 0.42 6.49
C VAL A 101 4.30 0.20 7.62
N ILE A 102 4.49 -0.86 8.38
CA ILE A 102 3.82 -1.05 9.67
C ILE A 102 4.79 -0.65 10.77
N ALA A 103 4.36 0.29 11.60
CA ALA A 103 5.10 0.78 12.75
C ALA A 103 4.32 0.51 14.03
N ASP A 104 5.02 0.07 15.07
CA ASP A 104 4.48 -0.11 16.40
C ASP A 104 4.71 1.14 17.24
N ALA A 105 3.63 1.76 17.70
CA ALA A 105 3.63 2.94 18.55
C ALA A 105 3.62 2.60 20.06
N ALA A 106 3.68 1.32 20.43
CA ALA A 106 3.72 0.92 21.85
C ALA A 106 4.89 1.55 22.62
N PRO A 107 6.11 1.71 22.06
CA PRO A 107 7.21 2.39 22.76
C PRO A 107 6.91 3.87 23.09
N LEU A 108 5.97 4.49 22.37
CA LEU A 108 5.50 5.86 22.62
C LEU A 108 4.34 5.92 23.66
N GLY A 109 4.00 4.78 24.27
CA GLY A 109 2.89 4.67 25.20
C GLY A 109 1.51 4.54 24.56
N VAL A 110 1.43 4.35 23.24
CA VAL A 110 0.17 4.23 22.51
C VAL A 110 -0.43 2.83 22.73
N THR A 111 -1.62 2.78 23.29
CA THR A 111 -2.39 1.54 23.51
C THR A 111 -3.59 1.42 22.57
N ASP A 112 -4.05 2.53 21.98
CA ASP A 112 -5.11 2.61 20.96
C ASP A 112 -4.62 3.39 19.74
N ALA A 113 -4.14 2.66 18.72
CA ALA A 113 -3.70 3.25 17.45
C ALA A 113 -4.85 3.95 16.70
N ALA A 114 -6.12 3.58 16.92
CA ALA A 114 -7.23 4.24 16.24
C ALA A 114 -7.47 5.65 16.82
N GLU A 115 -7.33 5.83 18.11
CA GLU A 115 -7.38 7.14 18.76
C GLU A 115 -6.16 7.99 18.35
N PHE A 116 -4.97 7.41 18.46
CA PHE A 116 -3.73 8.08 18.08
C PHE A 116 -3.72 8.52 16.60
N CYS A 117 -4.17 7.69 15.67
CA CYS A 117 -4.28 8.06 14.26
C CYS A 117 -5.27 9.22 14.00
N ARG A 118 -6.30 9.39 14.83
CA ARG A 118 -7.20 10.55 14.73
C ARG A 118 -6.52 11.85 15.19
N ALA A 119 -5.61 11.75 16.15
CA ALA A 119 -4.88 12.90 16.67
C ALA A 119 -3.65 13.27 15.81
N LEU A 120 -3.03 12.32 15.12
CA LEU A 120 -1.81 12.51 14.33
C LEU A 120 -1.83 13.71 13.36
N PRO A 121 -2.93 14.00 12.62
CA PRO A 121 -2.96 15.16 11.74
C PRO A 121 -2.75 16.49 12.48
N SER A 122 -3.31 16.62 13.68
CA SER A 122 -3.16 17.84 14.51
C SER A 122 -1.85 17.87 15.30
N LEU A 123 -1.28 16.70 15.62
CA LEU A 123 -0.05 16.60 16.40
C LEU A 123 1.21 16.76 15.55
N ALA A 124 1.16 16.25 14.30
CA ALA A 124 2.35 16.13 13.49
C ALA A 124 2.09 16.30 11.97
N GLY A 125 0.92 16.79 11.56
CA GLY A 125 0.60 16.94 10.12
C GLY A 125 0.58 15.63 9.33
N VAL A 126 0.62 14.47 9.98
CA VAL A 126 0.80 13.16 9.37
C VAL A 126 -0.48 12.31 9.49
N VAL A 127 -0.76 11.53 8.45
CA VAL A 127 -1.88 10.58 8.44
C VAL A 127 -1.38 9.15 8.50
N GLY A 128 -1.79 8.41 9.53
CA GLY A 128 -1.62 6.97 9.66
C GLY A 128 -2.97 6.24 9.61
N VAL A 129 -2.94 4.95 9.35
CA VAL A 129 -4.13 4.09 9.39
C VAL A 129 -3.93 2.99 10.42
N PRO A 130 -4.79 2.87 11.45
CA PRO A 130 -4.63 1.84 12.46
C PRO A 130 -4.80 0.45 11.83
N VAL A 131 -3.90 -0.49 12.15
CA VAL A 131 -3.97 -1.86 11.62
C VAL A 131 -5.25 -2.57 12.05
N THR A 132 -5.81 -2.19 13.20
CA THR A 132 -7.08 -2.71 13.70
C THR A 132 -8.27 -2.49 12.75
N ALA A 133 -8.18 -1.54 11.80
CA ALA A 133 -9.18 -1.33 10.76
C ALA A 133 -9.29 -2.51 9.77
N PHE A 134 -8.25 -3.34 9.67
CA PHE A 134 -8.16 -4.48 8.75
C PHE A 134 -8.28 -5.84 9.46
N VAL A 135 -8.49 -5.83 10.77
CA VAL A 135 -8.47 -7.03 11.62
C VAL A 135 -9.85 -7.30 12.18
N ARG A 136 -10.22 -8.58 12.24
CA ARG A 136 -11.48 -9.02 12.89
C ARG A 136 -11.52 -8.55 14.35
N PRO A 137 -12.68 -8.15 14.88
CA PRO A 137 -12.81 -7.65 16.25
C PRO A 137 -12.14 -8.53 17.31
N ALA A 138 -12.27 -9.85 17.21
CA ALA A 138 -11.69 -10.80 18.14
C ALA A 138 -10.15 -10.76 18.23
N ASN A 139 -9.46 -10.23 17.20
CA ASN A 139 -8.01 -10.20 17.14
C ASN A 139 -7.42 -8.79 17.33
N ARG A 140 -8.25 -7.76 17.48
CA ARG A 140 -7.80 -6.35 17.51
C ARG A 140 -6.81 -6.06 18.62
N ALA A 141 -6.95 -6.69 19.78
CA ALA A 141 -6.06 -6.44 20.90
C ALA A 141 -4.57 -6.66 20.59
N GLN A 142 -4.26 -7.63 19.70
CA GLN A 142 -2.88 -7.94 19.30
C GLN A 142 -2.26 -6.89 18.38
N TYR A 143 -3.07 -5.99 17.82
CA TYR A 143 -2.67 -4.98 16.83
C TYR A 143 -3.01 -3.56 17.29
N SER A 144 -3.30 -3.39 18.59
CA SER A 144 -3.87 -2.16 19.14
C SER A 144 -2.91 -0.96 19.03
N SER A 145 -1.59 -1.17 18.98
CA SER A 145 -0.57 -0.13 18.85
C SER A 145 0.00 0.01 17.42
N LEU A 146 -0.43 -0.87 16.47
CA LEU A 146 0.16 -0.90 15.14
C LEU A 146 -0.52 0.08 14.19
N ILE A 147 0.31 0.83 13.47
CA ILE A 147 -0.11 1.86 12.51
C ILE A 147 0.54 1.57 11.16
N ARG A 148 -0.24 1.73 10.09
CA ARG A 148 0.22 1.62 8.72
C ARG A 148 0.44 3.00 8.11
N PHE A 149 1.65 3.27 7.65
CA PHE A 149 2.02 4.47 6.91
C PHE A 149 2.32 4.16 5.44
N ALA A 150 2.08 5.13 4.54
CA ALA A 150 2.30 4.96 3.10
C ALA A 150 3.52 5.77 2.66
N PHE A 151 4.49 5.13 1.98
CA PHE A 151 5.67 5.80 1.40
C PHE A 151 5.56 6.09 -0.10
N CYS A 152 4.38 5.98 -0.69
CA CYS A 152 4.15 6.32 -2.11
C CYS A 152 3.95 7.84 -2.35
N LYS A 153 4.56 8.67 -1.54
CA LYS A 153 4.51 10.12 -1.61
C LYS A 153 5.78 10.67 -2.28
N ARG A 154 5.87 11.99 -2.49
CA ARG A 154 7.12 12.65 -2.89
C ARG A 154 8.14 12.51 -1.76
N ALA A 155 9.43 12.43 -2.10
CA ALA A 155 10.48 12.23 -1.09
C ALA A 155 10.51 13.38 -0.08
N GLU A 156 10.38 14.62 -0.57
CA GLU A 156 10.36 15.84 0.25
C GLU A 156 9.27 15.76 1.34
N LEU A 157 8.06 15.30 1.00
CA LEU A 157 6.97 15.14 1.97
C LEU A 157 7.22 14.05 3.01
N LEU A 158 8.08 13.07 2.70
CA LEU A 158 8.47 12.02 3.64
C LEU A 158 9.59 12.51 4.56
N GLU A 159 10.44 13.41 4.07
CA GLU A 159 11.50 14.08 4.84
C GLU A 159 10.91 15.12 5.79
N ASP A 160 10.00 15.97 5.33
CA ASP A 160 9.30 16.97 6.15
C ASP A 160 8.48 16.35 7.29
N ALA A 161 7.88 15.15 7.05
CA ALA A 161 7.00 14.50 8.03
C ALA A 161 7.71 14.09 9.34
N HIS A 162 9.04 14.11 9.39
CA HIS A 162 9.82 13.81 10.60
C HIS A 162 10.71 14.97 11.06
N ASP A 163 10.59 16.12 10.42
CA ASP A 163 11.29 17.33 10.85
C ASP A 163 10.42 18.09 11.89
N PRO A 164 10.82 18.12 13.17
CA PRO A 164 10.07 18.80 14.21
C PRO A 164 10.01 20.34 14.01
N GLU A 165 10.92 20.92 13.22
CA GLU A 165 10.95 22.36 12.97
C GLU A 165 10.01 22.76 11.80
N ALA A 166 9.66 21.85 10.91
CA ALA A 166 8.77 22.12 9.78
C ALA A 166 7.32 22.44 10.23
N HIS A 167 6.89 21.93 11.38
CA HIS A 167 5.54 22.13 11.91
C HIS A 167 5.42 23.27 12.92
N ALA A 168 6.52 23.79 13.45
CA ALA A 168 6.53 24.91 14.39
C ALA A 168 6.33 26.28 13.72
N ALA A 169 6.46 26.38 12.40
CA ALA A 169 6.41 27.63 11.66
C ALA A 169 5.00 28.06 11.21
N GLU A 170 3.96 27.26 11.43
CA GLU A 170 2.57 27.58 11.03
C GLU A 170 1.70 28.12 12.21
N GLU A 171 2.26 28.31 13.41
CA GLU A 171 1.52 28.82 14.59
C GLU A 171 1.79 30.31 14.94
N ASP A 172 2.41 31.10 14.05
CA ASP A 172 2.60 32.56 14.23
C ASP A 172 1.70 33.41 13.30
#